data_a24c2d157a13dce90625320f367bb828
#
_entry.id   a24c2d157a13dce90625320f367bb828
#
_cell.length_a   1.000
_cell.length_b   1.000
_cell.length_c   1.000
_cell.angle_alpha   90.00
_cell.angle_beta   90.00
_cell.angle_gamma   90.00
#
_symmetry.space_group_name_H-M   'P 1'
#
loop_
_entity.id
_entity.type
_entity.pdbx_description
1 polymer ?
#
loop_
_entity_poly.entity_id
_entity_poly.type
_entity_poly.pdbx_seq_one_letter_code
_entity_poly.pdbx_strand_id
1 'polypeptide(L)'
;MKKINYIILAVFAAMSLTSCEDFLTKTPPTALSQASFFQTGSDLELWSNKFYADVLDNTDIAEIYCDDMMGGSLNTLQKGTRTPSSKSWSVPSVDGNGYISSNGTFTPLMNINRLLEQSVNCADEAVREKYNGVAYFFRAYFYFKMVRQYGDMPWYDYVIGSSDTESLNKPRDPRGYVMMKVLEDCDKAYERLPEAWGSGALFHVSKNAAMALKARAALFEGTFRKYHAGTEFVPQDEQEFEGKKVSSTWFLQEAVSAAEKVIGKKSLYTGNTMGIAGKATNASYREYFILEDADPTETIFARAYNGDEAVKVRHGIQFDFKNHKQSATTRFVNHYLKADGTAYTETELATMSYYDAFKGRDPRMAQTLQGPGYIAVGESAPEQISWDRTLNGYRVIKFISDATHEGATTSTSDFALFRYAEVLLNYAEAKAELGTLTNADVALAIDPIRARVGMPKMGSVPTAVDPLMEKYYPNAKGSQLAAILEIRRERTVELASEGFRQWDMLRWKEGKWITPAATKGFQGIYFPGLGEYDLDKDGKMDVYLYKGTKGTTTAPEYNHIEIGGNYTLSNGNDGFLTYYAAEPYKWNEDQDYLWPIPADQRQITNGALSQNPGWVDGITK
;
A
#
# COMPACT_ATOMS: atom_id res chain seq x y z
N MET A 1 8.43 -86.74 11.72
CA MET A 1 8.17 -85.39 12.21
C MET A 1 9.16 -84.30 11.77
N LYS A 2 10.47 -84.56 11.63
CA LYS A 2 11.44 -83.54 11.18
C LYS A 2 11.28 -83.06 9.72
N LYS A 3 10.79 -83.85 8.80
CA LYS A 3 10.61 -83.45 7.38
C LYS A 3 9.37 -82.62 7.11
N ILE A 4 8.35 -82.68 7.97
CA ILE A 4 7.14 -81.87 7.85
C ILE A 4 7.41 -80.43 8.30
N ASN A 5 8.26 -80.23 9.32
CA ASN A 5 8.62 -78.90 9.79
C ASN A 5 9.43 -78.05 8.77
N TYR A 6 10.23 -78.71 7.93
CA TYR A 6 10.99 -78.00 6.88
C TYR A 6 10.11 -77.58 5.70
N ILE A 7 9.05 -78.33 5.39
CA ILE A 7 8.09 -77.98 4.34
C ILE A 7 7.20 -76.80 4.80
N ILE A 8 6.78 -76.80 6.06
CA ILE A 8 6.01 -75.67 6.62
C ILE A 8 6.85 -74.39 6.69
N LEU A 9 8.14 -74.51 7.03
CA LEU A 9 9.04 -73.34 7.06
C LEU A 9 9.35 -72.81 5.64
N ALA A 10 9.46 -73.68 4.65
CA ALA A 10 9.66 -73.26 3.26
C ALA A 10 8.41 -72.59 2.63
N VAL A 11 7.22 -73.08 2.98
CA VAL A 11 5.96 -72.47 2.55
C VAL A 11 5.75 -71.09 3.22
N PHE A 12 6.12 -70.93 4.49
CA PHE A 12 6.08 -69.63 5.16
C PHE A 12 7.11 -68.62 4.60
N ALA A 13 8.29 -69.08 4.22
CA ALA A 13 9.31 -68.25 3.58
C ALA A 13 8.94 -67.84 2.14
N ALA A 14 8.19 -68.67 1.41
CA ALA A 14 7.72 -68.38 0.06
C ALA A 14 6.51 -67.44 0.05
N MET A 15 5.68 -67.38 1.12
CA MET A 15 4.59 -66.45 1.25
C MET A 15 5.03 -65.05 1.73
N SER A 16 6.23 -64.90 2.25
CA SER A 16 6.79 -63.61 2.66
C SER A 16 7.48 -62.83 1.52
N LEU A 17 7.60 -63.40 0.32
CA LEU A 17 8.24 -62.73 -0.82
C LEU A 17 7.28 -62.14 -1.86
N THR A 18 5.97 -62.28 -1.66
CA THR A 18 4.98 -61.74 -2.63
C THR A 18 4.11 -60.61 -2.09
N SER A 19 4.47 -59.99 -0.99
CA SER A 19 3.63 -58.97 -0.39
C SER A 19 4.45 -57.79 0.12
N CYS A 20 4.93 -56.94 -0.76
CA CYS A 20 5.37 -55.58 -0.33
C CYS A 20 5.49 -54.54 -1.45
N GLU A 21 5.26 -54.82 -2.71
CA GLU A 21 5.30 -53.76 -3.72
C GLU A 21 4.00 -52.91 -3.75
N ASP A 22 2.84 -53.54 -3.58
CA ASP A 22 1.55 -52.86 -3.61
C ASP A 22 1.23 -52.04 -2.35
N PHE A 23 1.89 -52.30 -1.22
CA PHE A 23 1.65 -51.58 0.03
C PHE A 23 2.48 -50.28 0.14
N LEU A 24 3.66 -50.28 -0.49
CA LEU A 24 4.54 -49.09 -0.54
C LEU A 24 4.15 -48.10 -1.64
N THR A 25 3.35 -48.54 -2.61
CA THR A 25 2.84 -47.70 -3.71
C THR A 25 1.41 -47.18 -3.49
N LYS A 26 0.70 -47.65 -2.46
CA LYS A 26 -0.60 -47.10 -2.09
C LYS A 26 -0.41 -45.72 -1.45
N THR A 27 -0.60 -44.67 -2.24
CA THR A 27 -0.88 -43.35 -1.69
C THR A 27 -2.10 -43.42 -0.75
N PRO A 28 -2.05 -42.82 0.44
CA PRO A 28 -3.22 -42.78 1.33
C PRO A 28 -4.44 -42.32 0.55
N PRO A 29 -5.63 -42.95 0.72
CA PRO A 29 -6.84 -42.56 -0.03
C PRO A 29 -7.30 -41.11 0.24
N THR A 30 -6.71 -40.44 1.22
CA THR A 30 -6.94 -39.02 1.58
C THR A 30 -5.85 -38.08 1.07
N ALA A 31 -4.75 -38.57 0.51
CA ALA A 31 -3.73 -37.75 -0.13
C ALA A 31 -4.06 -37.67 -1.62
N LEU A 32 -4.64 -36.56 -2.04
CA LEU A 32 -4.71 -36.15 -3.46
C LEU A 32 -3.27 -36.21 -3.99
N SER A 33 -2.94 -37.23 -4.83
CA SER A 33 -1.63 -37.25 -5.49
C SER A 33 -1.56 -36.03 -6.41
N GLN A 34 -0.40 -35.35 -6.47
CA GLN A 34 -0.20 -34.23 -7.40
C GLN A 34 -0.52 -34.64 -8.85
N ALA A 35 -0.36 -35.88 -9.20
CA ALA A 35 -0.68 -36.44 -10.52
C ALA A 35 -2.19 -36.48 -10.82
N SER A 36 -3.07 -36.52 -9.82
CA SER A 36 -4.53 -36.56 -9.97
C SER A 36 -5.22 -35.21 -9.74
N PHE A 37 -4.50 -34.21 -9.28
CA PHE A 37 -4.96 -32.81 -9.15
C PHE A 37 -4.61 -32.04 -10.42
N PHE A 38 -5.19 -30.88 -10.66
CA PHE A 38 -5.04 -30.05 -11.86
C PHE A 38 -5.65 -30.61 -13.15
N GLN A 39 -6.59 -31.56 -13.05
CA GLN A 39 -7.23 -32.17 -14.22
C GLN A 39 -8.43 -31.36 -14.72
N THR A 40 -9.06 -30.60 -13.84
CA THR A 40 -10.31 -29.89 -14.11
C THR A 40 -10.19 -28.39 -13.82
N GLY A 41 -11.12 -27.59 -14.39
CA GLY A 41 -11.21 -26.17 -14.08
C GLY A 41 -11.45 -25.89 -12.60
N SER A 42 -12.21 -26.75 -11.92
CA SER A 42 -12.45 -26.64 -10.47
C SER A 42 -11.18 -26.85 -9.65
N ASP A 43 -10.28 -27.71 -10.09
CA ASP A 43 -8.98 -27.90 -9.43
C ASP A 43 -8.11 -26.63 -9.55
N LEU A 44 -8.08 -26.04 -10.76
CA LEU A 44 -7.32 -24.82 -11.01
C LEU A 44 -7.90 -23.65 -10.21
N GLU A 45 -9.24 -23.54 -10.13
CA GLU A 45 -9.91 -22.55 -9.32
C GLU A 45 -9.57 -22.68 -7.84
N LEU A 46 -9.77 -23.87 -7.28
CA LEU A 46 -9.49 -24.15 -5.87
C LEU A 46 -8.04 -23.85 -5.50
N TRP A 47 -7.08 -24.22 -6.37
CA TRP A 47 -5.67 -23.93 -6.14
C TRP A 47 -5.37 -22.43 -6.22
N SER A 48 -5.90 -21.73 -7.22
CA SER A 48 -5.66 -20.31 -7.43
C SER A 48 -6.32 -19.41 -6.39
N ASN A 49 -7.44 -19.85 -5.77
CA ASN A 49 -8.09 -19.10 -4.70
C ASN A 49 -7.16 -18.83 -3.51
N LYS A 50 -6.19 -19.71 -3.28
CA LYS A 50 -5.17 -19.50 -2.24
C LYS A 50 -4.29 -18.28 -2.51
N PHE A 51 -4.04 -17.92 -3.77
CA PHE A 51 -3.19 -16.78 -4.11
C PHE A 51 -3.77 -15.46 -3.60
N TYR A 52 -5.12 -15.33 -3.59
CA TYR A 52 -5.81 -14.17 -3.04
C TYR A 52 -5.58 -13.99 -1.53
N ALA A 53 -5.43 -15.09 -0.80
CA ALA A 53 -5.13 -15.05 0.63
C ALA A 53 -3.64 -14.86 0.92
N ASP A 54 -2.76 -15.49 0.11
CA ASP A 54 -1.33 -15.57 0.40
C ASP A 54 -0.53 -14.37 -0.12
N VAL A 55 -1.03 -13.64 -1.13
CA VAL A 55 -0.25 -12.63 -1.86
C VAL A 55 -0.81 -11.21 -1.74
N LEU A 56 -2.15 -11.07 -1.67
CA LEU A 56 -2.76 -9.73 -1.55
C LEU A 56 -2.51 -9.10 -0.19
N ASP A 57 -2.41 -7.78 -0.21
CA ASP A 57 -2.35 -7.01 1.03
C ASP A 57 -3.68 -7.12 1.80
N ASN A 58 -3.57 -7.12 3.12
CA ASN A 58 -4.70 -6.89 4.01
C ASN A 58 -5.12 -5.41 3.96
N THR A 59 -6.19 -5.09 4.68
CA THR A 59 -6.63 -3.72 4.97
C THR A 59 -5.66 -2.91 5.83
N ASP A 60 -4.44 -3.40 6.09
CA ASP A 60 -3.35 -2.64 6.69
C ASP A 60 -2.81 -1.54 5.77
N ILE A 61 -3.72 -0.93 5.04
CA ILE A 61 -3.56 0.31 4.32
C ILE A 61 -3.38 1.52 5.23
N ALA A 62 -3.68 1.37 6.46
CA ALA A 62 -3.30 2.33 7.46
C ALA A 62 -1.77 2.40 7.56
N GLU A 63 -1.10 2.68 6.46
CA GLU A 63 0.29 3.14 6.48
C GLU A 63 0.32 4.53 7.14
N ILE A 64 0.14 4.49 8.46
CA ILE A 64 0.34 5.58 9.40
C ILE A 64 1.82 5.92 9.59
N TYR A 65 2.65 5.59 8.64
CA TYR A 65 4.08 5.53 8.86
C TYR A 65 4.84 6.33 7.82
N CYS A 66 4.33 7.53 7.52
CA CYS A 66 4.98 8.43 6.58
C CYS A 66 4.96 9.89 7.07
N ASP A 67 5.33 10.83 6.20
CA ASP A 67 5.35 12.26 6.47
C ASP A 67 3.96 12.89 6.58
N ASP A 68 2.94 12.21 6.07
CA ASP A 68 1.55 12.69 6.01
C ASP A 68 0.70 12.24 7.20
N MET A 69 1.01 11.09 7.80
CA MET A 69 0.25 10.49 8.88
C MET A 69 1.14 10.03 10.02
N MET A 70 0.61 10.09 11.24
CA MET A 70 1.24 9.59 12.46
C MET A 70 0.26 8.78 13.30
N GLY A 71 0.78 7.87 14.11
CA GLY A 71 0.01 7.05 15.05
C GLY A 71 0.61 7.04 16.45
N GLY A 72 -0.01 6.30 17.37
CA GLY A 72 0.41 6.19 18.77
C GLY A 72 1.78 5.54 18.99
N SER A 73 2.35 4.90 17.98
CA SER A 73 3.72 4.36 18.01
C SER A 73 4.38 4.51 16.63
N LEU A 74 5.67 4.78 16.63
CA LEU A 74 6.47 4.88 15.41
C LEU A 74 7.09 3.53 15.08
N ASN A 75 7.15 3.19 13.78
CA ASN A 75 7.83 2.00 13.32
C ASN A 75 9.36 2.17 13.23
N THR A 76 10.06 1.09 12.92
CA THR A 76 11.53 1.10 12.84
C THR A 76 12.08 1.96 11.70
N LEU A 77 11.32 2.17 10.62
CA LEU A 77 11.69 3.07 9.53
C LEU A 77 11.67 4.52 9.99
N GLN A 78 10.55 4.94 10.60
CA GLN A 78 10.41 6.31 11.12
C GLN A 78 11.45 6.64 12.21
N LYS A 79 11.81 5.64 13.04
CA LYS A 79 12.85 5.80 14.07
C LYS A 79 14.27 5.72 13.52
N GLY A 80 14.47 5.19 12.33
CA GLY A 80 15.81 4.88 11.81
C GLY A 80 16.53 3.81 12.64
N THR A 81 15.78 2.84 13.18
CA THR A 81 16.32 1.76 14.03
C THR A 81 16.19 0.39 13.39
N ARG A 82 15.96 0.33 12.09
CA ARG A 82 15.89 -0.91 11.33
C ARG A 82 17.25 -1.62 11.34
N THR A 83 17.27 -2.94 11.44
CA THR A 83 18.51 -3.75 11.46
C THR A 83 18.37 -5.00 10.61
N PRO A 84 19.48 -5.59 10.11
CA PRO A 84 19.47 -6.83 9.35
C PRO A 84 19.08 -8.09 10.16
N SER A 85 18.89 -7.96 11.46
CA SER A 85 18.66 -9.09 12.39
C SER A 85 17.23 -9.66 12.36
N SER A 86 16.32 -9.12 11.56
CA SER A 86 14.98 -9.69 11.43
C SER A 86 15.04 -11.05 10.71
N LYS A 87 14.40 -12.06 11.32
CA LYS A 87 14.54 -13.48 10.98
C LYS A 87 13.76 -13.96 9.76
N SER A 88 13.11 -13.12 9.02
CA SER A 88 12.34 -13.57 7.86
C SER A 88 12.29 -12.53 6.77
N TRP A 89 12.34 -13.00 5.52
CA TRP A 89 11.80 -12.23 4.44
C TRP A 89 10.32 -11.96 4.75
N SER A 90 9.99 -10.79 5.23
CA SER A 90 8.59 -10.45 5.26
C SER A 90 8.22 -9.87 3.91
N VAL A 91 7.53 -10.64 3.08
CA VAL A 91 6.55 -10.04 2.20
C VAL A 91 5.64 -9.25 3.13
N PRO A 92 5.38 -7.95 2.92
CA PRO A 92 4.43 -7.23 3.74
C PRO A 92 3.18 -8.07 3.83
N SER A 93 2.86 -8.50 5.03
CA SER A 93 2.01 -9.64 5.18
C SER A 93 0.56 -9.27 5.05
N VAL A 94 -0.11 -10.26 4.62
CA VAL A 94 -1.53 -10.36 4.48
C VAL A 94 -2.27 -10.39 5.82
N ASP A 95 -1.65 -10.60 6.97
CA ASP A 95 -2.34 -10.83 8.24
C ASP A 95 -2.12 -9.77 9.33
N GLY A 96 -1.59 -8.62 8.97
CA GLY A 96 -1.40 -7.50 9.92
C GLY A 96 -0.31 -7.71 10.97
N ASN A 97 0.25 -8.89 11.07
CA ASN A 97 1.25 -9.22 12.07
C ASN A 97 2.69 -9.29 11.54
N GLY A 98 2.92 -8.99 10.27
CA GLY A 98 4.23 -9.07 9.65
C GLY A 98 4.73 -10.52 9.48
N TYR A 99 3.86 -11.50 9.66
CA TYR A 99 4.20 -12.91 9.53
C TYR A 99 3.76 -13.46 8.19
N ILE A 100 4.71 -13.93 7.45
CA ILE A 100 4.45 -14.96 6.47
C ILE A 100 4.27 -16.26 7.24
N SER A 101 3.23 -16.98 6.84
CA SER A 101 2.92 -18.29 7.38
C SER A 101 4.20 -19.11 7.61
N SER A 102 4.19 -19.99 8.55
CA SER A 102 5.24 -20.93 8.95
C SER A 102 5.93 -21.71 7.81
N ASN A 103 5.60 -21.44 6.53
CA ASN A 103 6.01 -22.18 5.34
C ASN A 103 7.04 -21.46 4.46
N GLY A 104 7.64 -20.35 4.93
CA GLY A 104 8.69 -19.63 4.19
C GLY A 104 8.17 -18.67 3.11
N THR A 105 8.95 -17.64 2.84
CA THR A 105 8.61 -16.47 2.02
C THR A 105 8.26 -16.76 0.57
N PHE A 106 8.90 -17.78 -0.01
CA PHE A 106 8.71 -18.15 -1.42
C PHE A 106 7.63 -19.24 -1.63
N THR A 107 6.96 -19.70 -0.58
CA THR A 107 5.89 -20.70 -0.72
C THR A 107 4.74 -20.23 -1.61
N PRO A 108 4.23 -18.98 -1.50
CA PRO A 108 3.22 -18.47 -2.43
C PRO A 108 3.70 -18.51 -3.88
N LEU A 109 4.93 -18.08 -4.14
CA LEU A 109 5.53 -18.13 -5.47
C LEU A 109 5.64 -19.57 -6.01
N MET A 110 6.09 -20.51 -5.18
CA MET A 110 6.17 -21.93 -5.58
C MET A 110 4.80 -22.51 -5.90
N ASN A 111 3.75 -22.11 -5.16
CA ASN A 111 2.38 -22.53 -5.46
C ASN A 111 1.86 -21.92 -6.77
N ILE A 112 2.22 -20.69 -7.08
CA ILE A 112 1.89 -20.02 -8.35
C ILE A 112 2.59 -20.75 -9.51
N ASN A 113 3.91 -20.97 -9.41
CA ASN A 113 4.67 -21.65 -10.44
C ASN A 113 4.16 -23.09 -10.64
N ARG A 114 3.77 -23.78 -9.56
CA ARG A 114 3.18 -25.13 -9.65
C ARG A 114 1.89 -25.14 -10.45
N LEU A 115 1.01 -24.12 -10.29
CA LEU A 115 -0.18 -24.03 -11.13
C LEU A 115 0.22 -23.88 -12.59
N LEU A 116 1.17 -23.00 -12.92
CA LEU A 116 1.64 -22.79 -14.29
C LEU A 116 2.22 -24.06 -14.91
N GLU A 117 3.01 -24.83 -14.16
CA GLU A 117 3.61 -26.09 -14.63
C GLU A 117 2.57 -27.21 -14.78
N GLN A 118 1.62 -27.33 -13.84
CA GLN A 118 0.70 -28.46 -13.79
C GLN A 118 -0.61 -28.22 -14.52
N SER A 119 -0.94 -26.98 -14.85
CA SER A 119 -2.19 -26.63 -15.56
C SER A 119 -2.33 -27.32 -16.91
N VAL A 120 -1.23 -27.76 -17.52
CA VAL A 120 -1.20 -28.51 -18.77
C VAL A 120 -2.02 -29.82 -18.70
N ASN A 121 -2.25 -30.35 -17.49
CA ASN A 121 -3.06 -31.55 -17.26
C ASN A 121 -4.57 -31.28 -17.41
N CYS A 122 -5.02 -30.02 -17.39
CA CYS A 122 -6.40 -29.64 -17.65
C CYS A 122 -6.66 -29.61 -19.16
N ALA A 123 -7.55 -30.49 -19.62
CA ALA A 123 -7.83 -30.63 -21.04
C ALA A 123 -8.58 -29.43 -21.64
N ASP A 124 -9.34 -28.67 -20.84
CA ASP A 124 -10.02 -27.45 -21.28
C ASP A 124 -9.03 -26.31 -21.38
N GLU A 125 -8.61 -26.00 -22.61
CA GLU A 125 -7.62 -24.98 -22.90
C GLU A 125 -8.07 -23.58 -22.49
N ALA A 126 -9.35 -23.22 -22.71
CA ALA A 126 -9.86 -21.89 -22.38
C ALA A 126 -9.86 -21.67 -20.86
N VAL A 127 -10.24 -22.70 -20.12
CA VAL A 127 -10.21 -22.67 -18.65
C VAL A 127 -8.78 -22.65 -18.13
N ARG A 128 -7.89 -23.45 -18.71
CA ARG A 128 -6.45 -23.48 -18.38
C ARG A 128 -5.82 -22.09 -18.57
N GLU A 129 -6.01 -21.47 -19.73
CA GLU A 129 -5.43 -20.15 -20.02
C GLU A 129 -5.98 -19.08 -19.07
N LYS A 130 -7.28 -19.13 -18.75
CA LYS A 130 -7.86 -18.20 -17.77
C LYS A 130 -7.16 -18.28 -16.40
N TYR A 131 -6.93 -19.48 -15.84
CA TYR A 131 -6.26 -19.62 -14.55
C TYR A 131 -4.75 -19.42 -14.63
N ASN A 132 -4.12 -19.67 -15.77
CA ASN A 132 -2.75 -19.23 -16.03
C ASN A 132 -2.65 -17.70 -15.98
N GLY A 133 -3.65 -16.98 -16.51
CA GLY A 133 -3.74 -15.52 -16.37
C GLY A 133 -3.79 -15.07 -14.92
N VAL A 134 -4.55 -15.77 -14.05
CA VAL A 134 -4.57 -15.51 -12.59
C VAL A 134 -3.19 -15.73 -11.99
N ALA A 135 -2.51 -16.82 -12.33
CA ALA A 135 -1.18 -17.13 -11.83
C ALA A 135 -0.12 -16.10 -12.25
N TYR A 136 -0.12 -15.65 -13.50
CA TYR A 136 0.77 -14.59 -13.97
C TYR A 136 0.53 -13.28 -13.24
N PHE A 137 -0.73 -12.88 -13.02
CA PHE A 137 -1.04 -11.69 -12.21
C PHE A 137 -0.43 -11.78 -10.81
N PHE A 138 -0.62 -12.91 -10.11
CA PHE A 138 -0.14 -13.07 -8.74
C PHE A 138 1.39 -13.19 -8.67
N ARG A 139 2.05 -13.76 -9.68
CA ARG A 139 3.53 -13.76 -9.75
C ARG A 139 4.07 -12.35 -9.94
N ALA A 140 3.47 -11.57 -10.84
CA ALA A 140 3.80 -10.18 -11.02
C ALA A 140 3.61 -9.36 -9.74
N TYR A 141 2.48 -9.54 -9.06
CA TYR A 141 2.17 -8.83 -7.82
C TYR A 141 3.16 -9.20 -6.70
N PHE A 142 3.48 -10.51 -6.55
CA PHE A 142 4.48 -11.00 -5.59
C PHE A 142 5.84 -10.35 -5.81
N TYR A 143 6.37 -10.42 -7.03
CA TYR A 143 7.70 -9.87 -7.32
C TYR A 143 7.74 -8.34 -7.23
N PHE A 144 6.69 -7.66 -7.66
CA PHE A 144 6.60 -6.21 -7.48
C PHE A 144 6.72 -5.82 -5.99
N LYS A 145 6.02 -6.51 -5.09
CA LYS A 145 6.14 -6.27 -3.65
C LYS A 145 7.55 -6.52 -3.13
N MET A 146 8.17 -7.61 -3.57
CA MET A 146 9.53 -7.97 -3.15
C MET A 146 10.57 -6.95 -3.64
N VAL A 147 10.54 -6.57 -4.92
CA VAL A 147 11.47 -5.60 -5.48
C VAL A 147 11.27 -4.20 -4.87
N ARG A 148 10.03 -3.80 -4.67
CA ARG A 148 9.70 -2.52 -4.03
C ARG A 148 10.37 -2.40 -2.64
N GLN A 149 10.42 -3.50 -1.89
CA GLN A 149 10.94 -3.54 -0.54
C GLN A 149 12.43 -3.84 -0.46
N TYR A 150 12.93 -4.81 -1.23
CA TYR A 150 14.27 -5.36 -1.09
C TYR A 150 15.21 -5.07 -2.27
N GLY A 151 14.74 -4.45 -3.34
CA GLY A 151 15.55 -4.22 -4.54
C GLY A 151 15.75 -5.49 -5.35
N ASP A 152 17.01 -5.82 -5.62
CA ASP A 152 17.36 -7.03 -6.37
C ASP A 152 16.80 -8.29 -5.71
N MET A 153 16.30 -9.24 -6.54
CA MET A 153 15.66 -10.47 -6.07
C MET A 153 15.98 -11.64 -6.99
N PRO A 154 16.14 -12.86 -6.49
CA PRO A 154 16.25 -14.02 -7.38
C PRO A 154 14.91 -14.27 -8.08
N TRP A 155 14.91 -14.29 -9.41
CA TRP A 155 13.75 -14.59 -10.22
C TRP A 155 13.59 -16.10 -10.41
N TYR A 156 12.42 -16.62 -10.05
CA TYR A 156 12.05 -18.02 -10.26
C TYR A 156 10.71 -18.09 -10.97
N ASP A 157 10.69 -18.67 -12.16
CA ASP A 157 9.48 -18.95 -12.94
C ASP A 157 9.17 -20.45 -13.05
N TYR A 158 9.80 -21.25 -12.19
CA TYR A 158 9.66 -22.69 -12.05
C TYR A 158 9.58 -23.10 -10.56
N VAL A 159 9.21 -24.35 -10.31
CA VAL A 159 9.16 -24.92 -8.94
C VAL A 159 10.54 -25.40 -8.53
N ILE A 160 11.10 -24.84 -7.46
CA ILE A 160 12.40 -25.27 -6.91
C ILE A 160 12.21 -26.57 -6.13
N GLY A 161 12.97 -27.60 -6.49
CA GLY A 161 13.04 -28.84 -5.74
C GLY A 161 13.83 -28.68 -4.44
N SER A 162 13.47 -29.44 -3.40
CA SER A 162 14.16 -29.38 -2.09
C SER A 162 15.63 -29.79 -2.14
N SER A 163 16.04 -30.54 -3.16
CA SER A 163 17.42 -30.96 -3.42
C SER A 163 18.16 -30.09 -4.45
N ASP A 164 17.51 -29.09 -5.01
CA ASP A 164 18.09 -28.18 -6.00
C ASP A 164 18.92 -27.11 -5.31
N THR A 165 20.14 -27.49 -4.93
CA THR A 165 21.06 -26.60 -4.20
C THR A 165 21.52 -25.40 -5.04
N GLU A 166 21.54 -25.52 -6.37
CA GLU A 166 21.91 -24.44 -7.28
C GLU A 166 20.85 -23.33 -7.23
N SER A 167 19.58 -23.67 -7.45
CA SER A 167 18.48 -22.70 -7.36
C SER A 167 18.30 -22.13 -5.97
N LEU A 168 18.47 -22.94 -4.91
CA LEU A 168 18.36 -22.49 -3.52
C LEU A 168 19.47 -21.50 -3.11
N ASN A 169 20.62 -21.52 -3.80
CA ASN A 169 21.74 -20.60 -3.56
C ASN A 169 21.94 -19.61 -4.72
N LYS A 170 20.93 -19.38 -5.55
CA LYS A 170 21.00 -18.43 -6.65
C LYS A 170 21.22 -17.01 -6.11
N PRO A 171 22.16 -16.23 -6.68
CA PRO A 171 22.30 -14.81 -6.39
C PRO A 171 21.03 -14.02 -6.74
N ARG A 172 20.92 -12.83 -6.21
CA ARG A 172 19.83 -11.91 -6.58
C ARG A 172 20.03 -11.43 -8.02
N ASP A 173 18.98 -11.50 -8.82
CA ASP A 173 18.93 -10.87 -10.13
C ASP A 173 18.71 -9.35 -9.98
N PRO A 174 19.26 -8.53 -10.89
CA PRO A 174 19.09 -7.08 -10.85
C PRO A 174 17.61 -6.67 -10.86
N ARG A 175 17.23 -5.68 -10.05
CA ARG A 175 15.86 -5.18 -9.96
C ARG A 175 15.24 -4.83 -11.32
N GLY A 176 16.03 -4.25 -12.23
CA GLY A 176 15.58 -3.91 -13.57
C GLY A 176 15.15 -5.13 -14.38
N TYR A 177 15.87 -6.25 -14.25
CA TYR A 177 15.50 -7.53 -14.85
C TYR A 177 14.20 -8.08 -14.26
N VAL A 178 14.12 -8.14 -12.93
CA VAL A 178 12.93 -8.68 -12.26
C VAL A 178 11.69 -7.83 -12.57
N MET A 179 11.82 -6.49 -12.58
CA MET A 179 10.72 -5.61 -12.93
C MET A 179 10.31 -5.72 -14.41
N MET A 180 11.26 -5.95 -15.32
CA MET A 180 10.94 -6.29 -16.71
C MET A 180 10.07 -7.56 -16.77
N LYS A 181 10.44 -8.62 -16.05
CA LYS A 181 9.65 -9.86 -15.96
C LYS A 181 8.28 -9.65 -15.31
N VAL A 182 8.18 -8.77 -14.32
CA VAL A 182 6.89 -8.36 -13.72
C VAL A 182 5.96 -7.77 -14.78
N LEU A 183 6.46 -6.86 -15.64
CA LEU A 183 5.63 -6.26 -16.69
C LEU A 183 5.25 -7.30 -17.75
N GLU A 184 6.14 -8.22 -18.11
CA GLU A 184 5.84 -9.33 -19.03
C GLU A 184 4.76 -10.27 -18.47
N ASP A 185 4.78 -10.56 -17.17
CA ASP A 185 3.74 -11.37 -16.53
C ASP A 185 2.39 -10.61 -16.47
N CYS A 186 2.40 -9.29 -16.29
CA CYS A 186 1.18 -8.48 -16.42
C CYS A 186 0.60 -8.54 -17.84
N ASP A 187 1.44 -8.53 -18.88
CA ASP A 187 0.99 -8.67 -20.27
C ASP A 187 0.41 -10.06 -20.53
N LYS A 188 1.08 -11.14 -20.07
CA LYS A 188 0.56 -12.51 -20.15
C LYS A 188 -0.77 -12.66 -19.40
N ALA A 189 -0.93 -12.00 -18.25
CA ALA A 189 -2.18 -11.97 -17.51
C ALA A 189 -3.27 -11.24 -18.29
N TYR A 190 -2.96 -10.07 -18.87
CA TYR A 190 -3.90 -9.30 -19.68
C TYR A 190 -4.42 -10.08 -20.89
N GLU A 191 -3.56 -10.82 -21.58
CA GLU A 191 -3.95 -11.63 -22.74
C GLU A 191 -4.95 -12.73 -22.38
N ARG A 192 -4.84 -13.33 -21.18
CA ARG A 192 -5.54 -14.54 -20.76
C ARG A 192 -6.75 -14.31 -19.87
N LEU A 193 -6.73 -13.25 -19.07
CA LEU A 193 -7.83 -12.95 -18.15
C LEU A 193 -9.07 -12.44 -18.88
N PRO A 194 -10.29 -12.64 -18.35
CA PRO A 194 -11.49 -12.04 -18.89
C PRO A 194 -11.55 -10.53 -18.58
N GLU A 195 -12.36 -9.79 -19.35
CA GLU A 195 -12.70 -8.38 -19.04
C GLU A 195 -13.41 -8.29 -17.68
N ALA A 196 -14.36 -9.19 -17.45
CA ALA A 196 -15.10 -9.34 -16.20
C ALA A 196 -15.41 -10.81 -15.95
N TRP A 197 -15.43 -11.21 -14.69
CA TRP A 197 -15.97 -12.48 -14.26
C TRP A 197 -17.48 -12.37 -14.14
N GLY A 198 -18.18 -13.50 -13.99
CA GLY A 198 -19.63 -13.51 -13.71
C GLY A 198 -19.97 -12.87 -12.37
N SER A 199 -20.67 -13.59 -11.49
CA SER A 199 -20.93 -13.10 -10.13
C SER A 199 -19.61 -12.90 -9.37
N GLY A 200 -19.52 -11.86 -8.53
CA GLY A 200 -18.29 -11.52 -7.80
C GLY A 200 -17.18 -10.88 -8.66
N ALA A 201 -17.52 -10.26 -9.78
CA ALA A 201 -16.57 -9.76 -10.78
C ALA A 201 -15.46 -8.85 -10.22
N LEU A 202 -15.75 -8.06 -9.17
CA LEU A 202 -14.77 -7.14 -8.56
C LEU A 202 -13.76 -7.85 -7.65
N PHE A 203 -14.04 -9.08 -7.24
CA PHE A 203 -13.21 -9.84 -6.30
C PHE A 203 -12.30 -10.85 -6.99
N HIS A 204 -12.31 -10.85 -8.31
CA HIS A 204 -11.42 -11.66 -9.15
C HIS A 204 -10.55 -10.77 -10.03
N VAL A 205 -9.31 -11.17 -10.22
CA VAL A 205 -8.39 -10.42 -11.09
C VAL A 205 -8.86 -10.48 -12.54
N SER A 206 -8.90 -9.32 -13.20
CA SER A 206 -9.38 -9.12 -14.57
C SER A 206 -8.27 -8.51 -15.45
N LYS A 207 -8.54 -8.37 -16.75
CA LYS A 207 -7.65 -7.63 -17.67
C LYS A 207 -7.33 -6.23 -17.14
N ASN A 208 -8.34 -5.52 -16.64
CA ASN A 208 -8.15 -4.18 -16.10
C ASN A 208 -7.30 -4.19 -14.84
N ALA A 209 -7.43 -5.20 -13.97
CA ALA A 209 -6.57 -5.36 -12.81
C ALA A 209 -5.11 -5.62 -13.19
N ALA A 210 -4.86 -6.44 -14.22
CA ALA A 210 -3.52 -6.70 -14.72
C ALA A 210 -2.83 -5.42 -15.25
N MET A 211 -3.56 -4.59 -16.00
CA MET A 211 -3.02 -3.33 -16.51
C MET A 211 -2.89 -2.26 -15.43
N ALA A 212 -3.78 -2.22 -14.45
CA ALA A 212 -3.63 -1.34 -13.29
C ALA A 212 -2.37 -1.70 -12.47
N LEU A 213 -2.11 -2.99 -12.26
CA LEU A 213 -0.86 -3.46 -11.64
C LEU A 213 0.36 -3.09 -12.47
N LYS A 214 0.31 -3.31 -13.80
CA LYS A 214 1.40 -2.94 -14.71
C LYS A 214 1.70 -1.44 -14.64
N ALA A 215 0.67 -0.59 -14.68
CA ALA A 215 0.83 0.86 -14.58
C ALA A 215 1.45 1.29 -13.25
N ARG A 216 1.00 0.71 -12.12
CA ARG A 216 1.56 0.97 -10.78
C ARG A 216 3.02 0.53 -10.67
N ALA A 217 3.34 -0.68 -11.11
CA ALA A 217 4.69 -1.25 -11.02
C ALA A 217 5.68 -0.52 -11.94
N ALA A 218 5.26 -0.22 -13.16
CA ALA A 218 6.08 0.51 -14.13
C ALA A 218 6.33 1.96 -13.70
N LEU A 219 5.33 2.67 -13.19
CA LEU A 219 5.50 4.02 -12.63
C LEU A 219 6.48 4.00 -11.43
N PHE A 220 6.32 3.02 -10.54
CA PHE A 220 7.21 2.87 -9.39
C PHE A 220 8.66 2.70 -9.83
N GLU A 221 8.94 1.73 -10.69
CA GLU A 221 10.30 1.46 -11.14
C GLU A 221 10.87 2.61 -11.98
N GLY A 222 10.08 3.17 -12.88
CA GLY A 222 10.51 4.29 -13.73
C GLY A 222 10.94 5.51 -12.92
N THR A 223 10.15 5.88 -11.91
CA THR A 223 10.49 7.01 -11.03
C THR A 223 11.60 6.65 -10.05
N PHE A 224 11.60 5.45 -9.47
CA PHE A 224 12.71 5.01 -8.60
C PHE A 224 14.04 5.10 -9.36
N ARG A 225 14.13 4.57 -10.57
CA ARG A 225 15.34 4.65 -11.41
C ARG A 225 15.72 6.09 -11.72
N LYS A 226 14.76 6.93 -12.14
CA LYS A 226 15.01 8.34 -12.49
C LYS A 226 15.64 9.12 -11.32
N TYR A 227 15.14 8.92 -10.11
CA TYR A 227 15.56 9.69 -8.94
C TYR A 227 16.77 9.10 -8.23
N HIS A 228 16.98 7.78 -8.34
CA HIS A 228 18.12 7.09 -7.73
C HIS A 228 19.28 6.81 -8.71
N ALA A 229 19.17 7.22 -9.98
CA ALA A 229 20.24 7.05 -10.95
C ALA A 229 21.59 7.62 -10.46
N GLY A 230 22.65 6.81 -10.58
CA GLY A 230 24.00 7.16 -10.13
C GLY A 230 24.26 6.91 -8.62
N THR A 231 23.30 6.33 -7.89
CA THR A 231 23.49 5.84 -6.52
C THR A 231 23.75 4.33 -6.53
N GLU A 232 24.12 3.77 -5.38
CA GLU A 232 24.28 2.32 -5.24
C GLU A 232 22.96 1.55 -5.43
N PHE A 233 21.80 2.18 -5.26
CA PHE A 233 20.48 1.58 -5.53
C PHE A 233 20.18 1.41 -7.02
N VAL A 234 20.68 2.34 -7.84
CA VAL A 234 20.58 2.33 -9.31
C VAL A 234 21.87 2.88 -9.89
N PRO A 235 22.93 2.08 -9.96
CA PRO A 235 24.24 2.54 -10.47
C PRO A 235 24.17 3.07 -11.90
N GLN A 236 23.31 2.44 -12.74
CA GLN A 236 23.05 2.83 -14.11
C GLN A 236 21.57 2.80 -14.40
N ASP A 237 21.02 3.85 -15.01
CA ASP A 237 19.61 3.90 -15.41
C ASP A 237 19.31 2.92 -16.56
N GLU A 238 20.05 3.01 -17.67
CA GLU A 238 19.89 2.07 -18.78
C GLU A 238 20.64 0.77 -18.54
N GLN A 239 19.94 -0.34 -18.65
CA GLN A 239 20.48 -1.70 -18.57
C GLN A 239 19.89 -2.54 -19.71
N GLU A 240 20.59 -3.59 -20.13
CA GLU A 240 20.11 -4.51 -21.17
C GLU A 240 19.97 -5.92 -20.61
N PHE A 241 18.80 -6.52 -20.80
CA PHE A 241 18.48 -7.87 -20.38
C PHE A 241 17.77 -8.61 -21.52
N GLU A 242 18.25 -9.78 -21.89
CA GLU A 242 17.65 -10.61 -22.93
C GLU A 242 17.46 -9.86 -24.26
N GLY A 243 18.41 -8.96 -24.60
CA GLY A 243 18.34 -8.12 -25.81
C GLY A 243 17.40 -6.91 -25.72
N LYS A 244 16.80 -6.66 -24.55
CA LYS A 244 15.88 -5.54 -24.31
C LYS A 244 16.53 -4.49 -23.42
N LYS A 245 16.55 -3.25 -23.88
CA LYS A 245 17.00 -2.11 -23.08
C LYS A 245 15.89 -1.61 -22.18
N VAL A 246 16.16 -1.54 -20.87
CA VAL A 246 15.26 -0.99 -19.86
C VAL A 246 15.89 0.23 -19.21
N SER A 247 15.09 1.26 -19.00
CA SER A 247 15.50 2.53 -18.39
C SER A 247 14.32 3.18 -17.68
N SER A 248 14.56 4.23 -16.91
CA SER A 248 13.49 5.05 -16.33
C SER A 248 12.47 5.48 -17.40
N THR A 249 12.96 5.93 -18.54
CA THR A 249 12.10 6.32 -19.68
C THR A 249 11.26 5.16 -20.20
N TRP A 250 11.85 3.98 -20.38
CA TRP A 250 11.13 2.80 -20.84
C TRP A 250 10.02 2.40 -19.85
N PHE A 251 10.31 2.33 -18.56
CA PHE A 251 9.32 1.99 -17.54
C PHE A 251 8.18 3.02 -17.48
N LEU A 252 8.48 4.33 -17.57
CA LEU A 252 7.45 5.36 -17.61
C LEU A 252 6.56 5.27 -18.86
N GLN A 253 7.10 4.91 -20.02
CA GLN A 253 6.33 4.65 -21.24
C GLN A 253 5.42 3.43 -21.08
N GLU A 254 5.90 2.35 -20.44
CA GLU A 254 5.09 1.17 -20.13
C GLU A 254 3.96 1.53 -19.15
N ALA A 255 4.20 2.43 -18.17
CA ALA A 255 3.16 2.92 -17.25
C ALA A 255 2.05 3.67 -18.00
N VAL A 256 2.40 4.55 -18.93
CA VAL A 256 1.44 5.25 -19.80
C VAL A 256 0.62 4.25 -20.61
N SER A 257 1.29 3.35 -21.33
CA SER A 257 0.63 2.37 -22.20
C SER A 257 -0.31 1.43 -21.44
N ALA A 258 0.07 1.02 -20.23
CA ALA A 258 -0.78 0.18 -19.38
C ALA A 258 -2.00 0.96 -18.87
N ALA A 259 -1.83 2.21 -18.43
CA ALA A 259 -2.93 3.04 -17.97
C ALA A 259 -3.94 3.34 -19.10
N GLU A 260 -3.47 3.61 -20.31
CA GLU A 260 -4.33 3.84 -21.49
C GLU A 260 -5.26 2.66 -21.79
N LYS A 261 -4.86 1.41 -21.50
CA LYS A 261 -5.71 0.23 -21.68
C LYS A 261 -6.89 0.18 -20.69
N VAL A 262 -6.79 0.89 -19.57
CA VAL A 262 -7.83 0.95 -18.51
C VAL A 262 -8.65 2.23 -18.62
N ILE A 263 -8.07 3.33 -19.08
CA ILE A 263 -8.76 4.62 -19.24
C ILE A 263 -9.96 4.46 -20.17
N GLY A 264 -11.13 4.96 -19.73
CA GLY A 264 -12.39 4.83 -20.43
C GLY A 264 -13.15 3.51 -20.18
N LYS A 265 -12.57 2.55 -19.44
CA LYS A 265 -13.25 1.32 -19.01
C LYS A 265 -13.99 1.46 -17.68
N LYS A 266 -13.62 2.44 -16.91
CA LYS A 266 -14.18 2.81 -15.60
C LYS A 266 -14.44 4.32 -15.56
N SER A 267 -15.16 4.77 -14.53
CA SER A 267 -15.34 6.19 -14.21
C SER A 267 -15.28 6.40 -12.71
N LEU A 268 -15.12 7.65 -12.29
CA LEU A 268 -15.07 7.97 -10.86
C LEU A 268 -16.46 7.82 -10.23
N TYR A 269 -16.50 7.34 -9.00
CA TYR A 269 -17.71 7.29 -8.20
C TYR A 269 -18.20 8.71 -7.86
N THR A 270 -19.48 8.97 -8.13
CA THR A 270 -20.13 10.26 -7.88
C THR A 270 -21.40 10.14 -7.05
N GLY A 271 -21.65 8.97 -6.44
CA GLY A 271 -22.80 8.74 -5.57
C GLY A 271 -22.76 9.64 -4.33
N ASN A 272 -23.93 9.85 -3.75
CA ASN A 272 -24.14 10.51 -2.46
C ASN A 272 -25.43 9.95 -1.86
N THR A 273 -25.44 8.64 -1.62
CA THR A 273 -26.63 7.89 -1.23
C THR A 273 -26.75 7.72 0.28
N MET A 274 -25.63 7.76 1.00
CA MET A 274 -25.60 7.52 2.44
C MET A 274 -25.97 8.76 3.26
N GLY A 275 -26.16 9.92 2.60
CA GLY A 275 -26.50 11.16 3.32
C GLY A 275 -25.47 11.48 4.39
N ILE A 276 -24.17 11.30 4.10
CA ILE A 276 -23.09 11.55 5.05
C ILE A 276 -23.31 12.92 5.67
N ALA A 277 -23.64 12.90 6.95
CA ALA A 277 -23.99 14.08 7.68
C ALA A 277 -22.84 15.08 7.69
N GLY A 278 -23.19 16.37 7.64
CA GLY A 278 -22.26 17.47 7.41
C GLY A 278 -22.52 18.17 6.09
N LYS A 279 -23.45 17.66 5.26
CA LYS A 279 -23.97 18.33 4.05
C LYS A 279 -22.90 18.90 3.12
N ALA A 280 -21.73 18.27 3.05
CA ALA A 280 -20.84 18.57 1.97
C ALA A 280 -21.57 18.16 0.68
N THR A 281 -21.99 19.15 -0.09
CA THR A 281 -22.33 18.92 -1.49
C THR A 281 -21.11 18.21 -2.09
N ASN A 282 -21.29 16.99 -2.62
CA ASN A 282 -20.25 16.13 -3.16
C ASN A 282 -19.43 15.30 -2.13
N ALA A 283 -20.11 14.62 -1.20
CA ALA A 283 -19.48 13.69 -0.24
C ALA A 283 -19.04 12.35 -0.87
N SER A 284 -19.16 12.20 -2.19
CA SER A 284 -18.85 10.98 -2.94
C SER A 284 -17.43 10.45 -2.71
N TYR A 285 -16.47 11.33 -2.46
CA TYR A 285 -15.10 10.90 -2.17
C TYR A 285 -15.00 10.03 -0.92
N ARG A 286 -15.56 10.50 0.22
CA ARG A 286 -15.55 9.71 1.47
C ARG A 286 -16.53 8.55 1.40
N GLU A 287 -17.72 8.75 0.82
CA GLU A 287 -18.74 7.72 0.72
C GLU A 287 -18.20 6.46 0.04
N TYR A 288 -17.42 6.61 -1.03
CA TYR A 288 -16.78 5.48 -1.72
C TYR A 288 -16.00 4.53 -0.80
N PHE A 289 -15.35 5.05 0.24
CA PHE A 289 -14.51 4.26 1.16
C PHE A 289 -15.25 3.63 2.34
N ILE A 290 -16.54 3.90 2.47
CA ILE A 290 -17.38 3.37 3.55
C ILE A 290 -18.61 2.63 3.02
N LEU A 291 -18.69 2.40 1.71
CA LEU A 291 -19.67 1.51 1.12
C LEU A 291 -19.48 0.10 1.66
N GLU A 292 -20.59 -0.57 2.00
CA GLU A 292 -20.58 -1.98 2.38
C GLU A 292 -20.04 -2.83 1.21
N ASP A 293 -20.65 -2.67 0.03
CA ASP A 293 -20.26 -3.34 -1.20
C ASP A 293 -19.45 -2.40 -2.09
N ALA A 294 -18.34 -2.88 -2.65
CA ALA A 294 -17.49 -2.11 -3.56
C ALA A 294 -18.26 -1.64 -4.80
N ASP A 295 -18.20 -0.35 -5.10
CA ASP A 295 -18.88 0.21 -6.26
C ASP A 295 -18.18 -0.18 -7.57
N PRO A 296 -18.87 -0.80 -8.54
CA PRO A 296 -18.29 -1.27 -9.79
C PRO A 296 -17.89 -0.15 -10.75
N THR A 297 -18.34 1.08 -10.53
CA THR A 297 -18.06 2.22 -11.41
C THR A 297 -16.58 2.61 -11.35
N GLU A 298 -16.05 2.74 -10.12
CA GLU A 298 -14.65 3.14 -9.89
C GLU A 298 -13.73 1.96 -9.54
N THR A 299 -14.24 0.95 -8.86
CA THR A 299 -13.44 -0.18 -8.40
C THR A 299 -13.02 -1.07 -9.57
N ILE A 300 -11.73 -1.35 -9.67
CA ILE A 300 -11.15 -2.26 -10.66
C ILE A 300 -10.99 -3.65 -10.06
N PHE A 301 -10.49 -3.73 -8.83
CA PHE A 301 -10.29 -4.96 -8.09
C PHE A 301 -10.37 -4.67 -6.60
N ALA A 302 -11.15 -5.46 -5.88
CA ALA A 302 -11.38 -5.29 -4.44
C ALA A 302 -11.18 -6.59 -3.66
N ARG A 303 -10.98 -6.45 -2.38
CA ARG A 303 -11.11 -7.54 -1.40
C ARG A 303 -12.48 -7.45 -0.76
N ALA A 304 -13.21 -8.56 -0.81
CA ALA A 304 -14.53 -8.67 -0.19
C ALA A 304 -14.42 -8.84 1.32
N TYR A 305 -15.29 -8.14 2.02
CA TYR A 305 -15.56 -8.34 3.44
C TYR A 305 -17.05 -8.54 3.64
N ASN A 306 -17.45 -9.17 4.73
CA ASN A 306 -18.84 -9.59 4.89
C ASN A 306 -19.23 -9.63 6.36
N GLY A 307 -20.40 -9.03 6.66
CA GLY A 307 -21.05 -9.08 7.97
C GLY A 307 -21.76 -10.39 8.29
N ASP A 308 -21.93 -11.31 7.31
CA ASP A 308 -22.60 -12.58 7.53
C ASP A 308 -21.92 -13.39 8.64
N GLU A 309 -22.68 -13.71 9.68
CA GLU A 309 -22.21 -14.45 10.85
C GLU A 309 -21.67 -15.85 10.50
N ALA A 310 -22.05 -16.43 9.36
CA ALA A 310 -21.55 -17.72 8.90
C ALA A 310 -20.17 -17.63 8.27
N VAL A 311 -19.82 -16.49 7.66
CA VAL A 311 -18.57 -16.29 6.92
C VAL A 311 -17.56 -15.48 7.73
N LYS A 312 -17.99 -14.41 8.40
CA LYS A 312 -17.21 -13.55 9.33
C LYS A 312 -15.87 -13.05 8.80
N VAL A 313 -15.83 -12.64 7.53
CA VAL A 313 -14.64 -12.00 6.97
C VAL A 313 -14.73 -10.50 7.20
N ARG A 314 -14.13 -10.03 8.28
CA ARG A 314 -14.20 -8.65 8.76
C ARG A 314 -12.79 -8.08 8.95
N HIS A 315 -12.69 -6.76 9.01
CA HIS A 315 -11.42 -6.05 9.26
C HIS A 315 -11.56 -5.02 10.37
N GLY A 316 -10.42 -4.45 10.78
CA GLY A 316 -10.32 -3.51 11.89
C GLY A 316 -9.93 -2.10 11.49
N ILE A 317 -10.12 -1.67 10.26
CA ILE A 317 -9.66 -0.34 9.80
C ILE A 317 -10.13 0.79 10.71
N GLN A 318 -11.42 0.83 11.06
CA GLN A 318 -11.95 1.89 11.93
C GLN A 318 -11.39 1.80 13.35
N PHE A 319 -11.22 0.57 13.85
CA PHE A 319 -10.58 0.33 15.15
C PHE A 319 -9.14 0.88 15.16
N ASP A 320 -8.38 0.63 14.10
CA ASP A 320 -7.00 1.10 13.99
C ASP A 320 -6.94 2.63 13.94
N PHE A 321 -7.77 3.26 13.13
CA PHE A 321 -7.84 4.73 13.08
C PHE A 321 -8.21 5.35 14.43
N LYS A 322 -9.12 4.73 15.18
CA LYS A 322 -9.56 5.22 16.49
C LYS A 322 -8.52 4.93 17.59
N ASN A 323 -8.11 3.68 17.74
CA ASN A 323 -7.31 3.27 18.91
C ASN A 323 -5.82 3.59 18.78
N HIS A 324 -5.30 3.66 17.56
CA HIS A 324 -3.94 4.12 17.32
C HIS A 324 -3.85 5.65 17.15
N LYS A 325 -4.96 6.37 17.38
CA LYS A 325 -5.04 7.85 17.32
C LYS A 325 -4.43 8.40 16.03
N GLN A 326 -4.75 7.76 14.91
CA GLN A 326 -4.18 8.15 13.62
C GLN A 326 -4.51 9.61 13.29
N SER A 327 -3.47 10.36 13.05
CA SER A 327 -3.55 11.81 12.87
C SER A 327 -2.78 12.24 11.65
N ALA A 328 -3.36 13.14 10.87
CA ALA A 328 -2.65 13.76 9.77
C ALA A 328 -1.66 14.81 10.28
N THR A 329 -0.58 15.02 9.54
CA THR A 329 0.39 16.06 9.84
C THR A 329 0.01 17.39 9.18
N THR A 330 0.52 18.50 9.69
CA THR A 330 0.41 19.81 9.04
C THR A 330 1.01 19.79 7.63
N ARG A 331 2.08 19.03 7.42
CA ARG A 331 2.67 18.83 6.10
C ARG A 331 1.65 18.25 5.10
N PHE A 332 0.86 17.24 5.51
CA PHE A 332 -0.22 16.71 4.69
C PHE A 332 -1.32 17.75 4.44
N VAL A 333 -1.79 18.41 5.50
CA VAL A 333 -2.85 19.44 5.42
C VAL A 333 -2.47 20.55 4.44
N ASN A 334 -1.21 20.91 4.36
CA ASN A 334 -0.71 21.94 3.46
C ASN A 334 -0.71 21.54 1.96
N HIS A 335 -0.99 20.29 1.62
CA HIS A 335 -1.20 19.90 0.21
C HIS A 335 -2.59 20.31 -0.31
N TYR A 336 -3.59 20.51 0.57
CA TYR A 336 -4.91 20.92 0.14
C TYR A 336 -4.90 22.36 -0.35
N LEU A 337 -5.42 22.60 -1.54
CA LEU A 337 -5.59 23.94 -2.14
C LEU A 337 -6.73 24.72 -1.48
N LYS A 338 -6.83 25.99 -1.77
CA LYS A 338 -8.05 26.79 -1.54
C LYS A 338 -9.18 26.26 -2.44
N ALA A 339 -10.42 26.51 -2.07
CA ALA A 339 -11.59 26.07 -2.85
C ALA A 339 -11.64 26.67 -4.26
N ASP A 340 -10.95 27.79 -4.49
CA ASP A 340 -10.79 28.41 -5.81
C ASP A 340 -9.66 27.79 -6.65
N GLY A 341 -8.98 26.76 -6.13
CA GLY A 341 -7.88 26.05 -6.79
C GLY A 341 -6.51 26.69 -6.63
N THR A 342 -6.39 27.83 -5.91
CA THR A 342 -5.10 28.46 -5.66
C THR A 342 -4.37 27.86 -4.46
N ALA A 343 -3.03 27.92 -4.48
CA ALA A 343 -2.21 27.43 -3.38
C ALA A 343 -2.18 28.45 -2.22
N TYR A 344 -1.92 27.93 -1.01
CA TYR A 344 -1.57 28.75 0.13
C TYR A 344 -0.09 29.10 0.11
N THR A 345 0.24 30.31 0.55
CA THR A 345 1.62 30.71 0.82
C THR A 345 2.08 30.21 2.20
N GLU A 346 3.39 30.06 2.40
CA GLU A 346 3.94 29.69 3.71
C GLU A 346 3.55 30.70 4.80
N THR A 347 3.42 31.98 4.46
CA THR A 347 3.00 33.03 5.41
C THR A 347 1.56 32.83 5.87
N GLU A 348 0.63 32.47 4.96
CA GLU A 348 -0.77 32.18 5.31
C GLU A 348 -0.86 30.93 6.21
N LEU A 349 0.00 29.94 5.98
CA LEU A 349 0.00 28.68 6.72
C LEU A 349 0.68 28.76 8.10
N ALA A 350 1.60 29.70 8.30
CA ALA A 350 2.47 29.77 9.47
C ALA A 350 1.74 29.89 10.81
N THR A 351 0.57 30.54 10.81
CA THR A 351 -0.25 30.78 12.02
C THR A 351 -1.72 30.45 11.82
N MET A 352 -2.00 29.58 10.85
CA MET A 352 -3.38 29.23 10.48
C MET A 352 -4.05 28.44 11.62
N SER A 353 -5.16 28.98 12.12
CA SER A 353 -5.96 28.30 13.15
C SER A 353 -6.62 27.04 12.59
N TYR A 354 -7.00 26.12 13.48
CA TYR A 354 -7.73 24.91 13.08
C TYR A 354 -9.01 25.25 12.28
N TYR A 355 -9.82 26.19 12.77
CA TYR A 355 -11.03 26.62 12.08
C TYR A 355 -10.75 27.16 10.67
N ASP A 356 -9.76 28.04 10.54
CA ASP A 356 -9.43 28.67 9.26
C ASP A 356 -8.78 27.67 8.29
N ALA A 357 -8.14 26.62 8.80
CA ALA A 357 -7.56 25.56 7.98
C ALA A 357 -8.62 24.78 7.17
N PHE A 358 -9.86 24.70 7.64
CA PHE A 358 -10.97 24.05 6.92
C PHE A 358 -11.81 25.03 6.10
N LYS A 359 -11.74 26.33 6.39
CA LYS A 359 -12.58 27.31 5.73
C LYS A 359 -12.12 27.58 4.29
N GLY A 360 -13.03 27.37 3.33
CA GLY A 360 -12.74 27.65 1.92
C GLY A 360 -11.60 26.80 1.36
N ARG A 361 -11.47 25.56 1.81
CA ARG A 361 -10.45 24.59 1.40
C ARG A 361 -11.02 23.55 0.42
N ASP A 362 -10.15 22.84 -0.28
CA ASP A 362 -10.50 21.66 -1.08
C ASP A 362 -11.45 20.76 -0.28
N PRO A 363 -12.63 20.44 -0.79
CA PRO A 363 -13.64 19.67 -0.06
C PRO A 363 -13.19 18.28 0.40
N ARG A 364 -12.14 17.72 -0.22
CA ARG A 364 -11.58 16.43 0.21
C ARG A 364 -10.95 16.50 1.60
N MET A 365 -10.51 17.68 2.04
CA MET A 365 -9.96 17.83 3.40
C MET A 365 -11.00 17.48 4.47
N ALA A 366 -12.22 18.02 4.38
CA ALA A 366 -13.30 17.71 5.33
C ALA A 366 -13.87 16.29 5.16
N GLN A 367 -13.57 15.61 4.06
CA GLN A 367 -13.92 14.21 3.81
C GLN A 367 -12.81 13.24 4.27
N THR A 368 -11.59 13.73 4.46
CA THR A 368 -10.45 12.95 4.96
C THR A 368 -10.24 13.17 6.46
N LEU A 369 -10.44 14.40 6.94
CA LEU A 369 -10.15 14.82 8.32
C LEU A 369 -11.39 15.36 9.00
N GLN A 370 -11.52 15.09 10.30
CA GLN A 370 -12.55 15.72 11.14
C GLN A 370 -12.32 17.23 11.14
N GLY A 371 -13.29 17.99 10.64
CA GLY A 371 -13.30 19.45 10.65
C GLY A 371 -14.37 20.02 11.56
N PRO A 372 -14.44 21.37 11.70
CA PRO A 372 -15.49 22.04 12.44
C PRO A 372 -16.89 21.62 11.98
N GLY A 373 -17.77 21.30 12.95
CA GLY A 373 -19.13 20.86 12.66
C GLY A 373 -19.26 19.46 12.07
N TYR A 374 -18.21 18.62 12.13
CA TYR A 374 -18.27 17.25 11.68
C TYR A 374 -19.33 16.45 12.43
N ILE A 375 -20.19 15.78 11.69
CA ILE A 375 -21.22 14.87 12.22
C ILE A 375 -20.84 13.46 11.79
N ALA A 376 -20.73 12.53 12.75
CA ALA A 376 -20.44 11.14 12.46
C ALA A 376 -21.60 10.46 11.72
N VAL A 377 -21.31 9.44 10.92
CA VAL A 377 -22.34 8.70 10.18
C VAL A 377 -23.34 8.08 11.16
N GLY A 378 -24.62 8.31 10.92
CA GLY A 378 -25.71 7.85 11.81
C GLY A 378 -26.04 8.78 12.98
N GLU A 379 -25.23 9.83 13.22
CA GLU A 379 -25.45 10.80 14.28
C GLU A 379 -26.20 12.05 13.77
N SER A 380 -26.74 12.85 14.69
CA SER A 380 -27.49 14.07 14.37
C SER A 380 -26.86 15.35 14.88
N ALA A 381 -25.84 15.24 15.75
CA ALA A 381 -25.15 16.37 16.36
C ALA A 381 -23.66 16.36 15.98
N PRO A 382 -23.00 17.53 15.92
CA PRO A 382 -21.57 17.61 15.71
C PRO A 382 -20.78 16.87 16.80
N GLU A 383 -19.72 16.15 16.37
CA GLU A 383 -18.78 15.47 17.25
C GLU A 383 -17.65 16.43 17.62
N GLN A 384 -17.44 16.65 18.91
CA GLN A 384 -16.34 17.46 19.43
C GLN A 384 -15.00 16.74 19.18
N ILE A 385 -13.93 17.50 18.93
CA ILE A 385 -12.59 16.96 18.81
C ILE A 385 -12.19 16.27 20.11
N SER A 386 -11.59 15.06 19.98
CA SER A 386 -11.15 14.28 21.12
C SER A 386 -9.72 13.82 20.96
N TRP A 387 -8.86 14.17 21.93
CA TRP A 387 -7.47 13.68 22.01
C TRP A 387 -7.38 12.18 22.40
N ASP A 388 -8.51 11.56 22.71
CA ASP A 388 -8.58 10.10 22.75
C ASP A 388 -8.54 9.46 21.36
N ARG A 389 -8.80 10.26 20.31
CA ARG A 389 -8.89 9.80 18.90
C ARG A 389 -7.87 10.46 17.97
N THR A 390 -7.09 11.42 18.46
CA THR A 390 -6.03 12.10 17.69
C THR A 390 -4.85 12.44 18.59
N LEU A 391 -3.65 12.55 17.99
CA LEU A 391 -2.46 12.98 18.72
C LEU A 391 -2.16 14.48 18.55
N ASN A 392 -2.69 15.10 17.50
CA ASN A 392 -2.27 16.46 17.13
C ASN A 392 -3.40 17.36 16.64
N GLY A 393 -4.66 16.93 16.75
CA GLY A 393 -5.85 17.66 16.35
C GLY A 393 -6.39 17.35 14.95
N TYR A 394 -5.61 16.76 14.05
CA TYR A 394 -6.07 16.37 12.71
C TYR A 394 -6.44 14.89 12.67
N ARG A 395 -7.62 14.54 13.19
CA ARG A 395 -8.14 13.16 13.18
C ARG A 395 -8.53 12.73 11.76
N VAL A 396 -8.11 11.53 11.34
CA VAL A 396 -8.49 10.95 10.06
C VAL A 396 -9.87 10.29 10.17
N ILE A 397 -10.75 10.56 9.19
CA ILE A 397 -12.13 10.03 9.15
C ILE A 397 -12.51 9.35 7.82
N LYS A 398 -11.60 9.30 6.86
CA LYS A 398 -11.88 8.82 5.50
C LYS A 398 -12.56 7.46 5.44
N PHE A 399 -12.15 6.51 6.27
CA PHE A 399 -12.69 5.15 6.32
C PHE A 399 -13.65 4.91 7.49
N ILE A 400 -14.05 5.96 8.22
CA ILE A 400 -14.91 5.81 9.38
C ILE A 400 -16.36 5.84 8.93
N SER A 401 -17.08 4.71 9.06
CA SER A 401 -18.53 4.61 8.89
C SER A 401 -19.23 4.92 10.23
N ASP A 402 -20.11 4.07 10.70
CA ASP A 402 -20.84 4.28 11.96
C ASP A 402 -20.16 3.62 13.17
N ALA A 403 -20.66 3.90 14.36
CA ALA A 403 -20.12 3.41 15.63
C ALA A 403 -20.17 1.88 15.79
N THR A 404 -21.02 1.16 15.06
CA THR A 404 -21.13 -0.31 15.16
C THR A 404 -19.90 -1.01 14.57
N HIS A 405 -19.16 -0.34 13.71
CA HIS A 405 -17.96 -0.85 13.03
C HIS A 405 -16.64 -0.46 13.71
N GLU A 406 -16.67 0.14 14.90
CA GLU A 406 -15.49 0.59 15.64
C GLU A 406 -14.75 -0.51 16.44
N GLY A 407 -15.22 -1.75 16.43
CA GLY A 407 -14.54 -2.89 17.09
C GLY A 407 -13.39 -3.44 16.24
N ALA A 408 -12.46 -4.16 16.86
CA ALA A 408 -11.23 -4.67 16.23
C ALA A 408 -11.45 -5.54 14.99
N THR A 409 -12.62 -6.17 14.87
CA THR A 409 -12.99 -7.03 13.75
C THR A 409 -14.50 -6.87 13.44
N THR A 410 -14.95 -5.63 13.27
CA THR A 410 -16.36 -5.35 13.02
C THR A 410 -16.62 -4.63 11.71
N SER A 411 -15.60 -4.07 11.07
CA SER A 411 -15.76 -3.41 9.78
C SER A 411 -15.97 -4.43 8.67
N THR A 412 -16.95 -4.17 7.82
CA THR A 412 -17.47 -5.07 6.76
C THR A 412 -17.39 -4.47 5.37
N SER A 413 -17.05 -3.17 5.26
CA SER A 413 -16.91 -2.50 3.97
C SER A 413 -15.82 -3.14 3.11
N ASP A 414 -16.12 -3.36 1.84
CA ASP A 414 -15.17 -3.87 0.87
C ASP A 414 -14.01 -2.91 0.67
N PHE A 415 -12.85 -3.48 0.34
CA PHE A 415 -11.65 -2.70 0.16
C PHE A 415 -11.11 -2.72 -1.27
N ALA A 416 -11.07 -1.55 -1.91
CA ALA A 416 -10.51 -1.38 -3.25
C ALA A 416 -8.97 -1.48 -3.24
N LEU A 417 -8.42 -2.54 -3.85
CA LEU A 417 -6.98 -2.72 -4.06
C LEU A 417 -6.47 -1.93 -5.29
N PHE A 418 -7.33 -1.81 -6.30
CA PHE A 418 -7.11 -0.98 -7.48
C PHE A 418 -8.40 -0.21 -7.80
N ARG A 419 -8.27 1.11 -7.95
CA ARG A 419 -9.38 2.00 -8.33
C ARG A 419 -8.99 2.94 -9.46
N TYR A 420 -9.98 3.45 -10.17
CA TYR A 420 -9.77 4.21 -11.40
C TYR A 420 -9.00 5.51 -11.19
N ALA A 421 -9.24 6.22 -10.07
CA ALA A 421 -8.50 7.46 -9.79
C ALA A 421 -6.97 7.24 -9.68
N GLU A 422 -6.52 6.10 -9.14
CA GLU A 422 -5.09 5.76 -9.14
C GLU A 422 -4.53 5.61 -10.56
N VAL A 423 -5.28 4.94 -11.44
CA VAL A 423 -4.85 4.74 -12.85
C VAL A 423 -4.71 6.09 -13.56
N LEU A 424 -5.64 7.00 -13.34
CA LEU A 424 -5.59 8.37 -13.90
C LEU A 424 -4.36 9.12 -13.38
N LEU A 425 -4.07 9.03 -12.09
CA LEU A 425 -2.91 9.67 -11.48
C LEU A 425 -1.59 9.03 -11.93
N ASN A 426 -1.55 7.70 -12.07
CA ASN A 426 -0.37 7.00 -12.60
C ASN A 426 -0.07 7.44 -14.04
N TYR A 427 -1.10 7.59 -14.87
CA TYR A 427 -0.99 8.10 -16.23
C TYR A 427 -0.41 9.53 -16.26
N ALA A 428 -1.05 10.44 -15.51
CA ALA A 428 -0.66 11.85 -15.49
C ALA A 428 0.77 12.03 -14.97
N GLU A 429 1.14 11.32 -13.91
CA GLU A 429 2.49 11.36 -13.33
C GLU A 429 3.52 10.84 -14.33
N ALA A 430 3.30 9.69 -14.96
CA ALA A 430 4.23 9.13 -15.93
C ALA A 430 4.44 10.08 -17.12
N LYS A 431 3.38 10.70 -17.63
CA LYS A 431 3.44 11.70 -18.71
C LYS A 431 4.25 12.94 -18.30
N ALA A 432 4.02 13.47 -17.10
CA ALA A 432 4.76 14.62 -16.58
C ALA A 432 6.24 14.30 -16.33
N GLU A 433 6.53 13.11 -15.78
CA GLU A 433 7.90 12.64 -15.55
C GLU A 433 8.68 12.42 -16.86
N LEU A 434 8.00 12.04 -17.94
CA LEU A 434 8.53 11.98 -19.30
C LEU A 434 8.67 13.37 -19.97
N GLY A 435 8.04 14.42 -19.42
CA GLY A 435 7.99 15.73 -20.05
C GLY A 435 7.03 15.82 -21.25
N THR A 436 6.05 14.94 -21.31
CA THR A 436 5.11 14.81 -22.45
C THR A 436 3.64 15.05 -22.07
N LEU A 437 3.38 15.52 -20.83
CA LEU A 437 2.02 15.84 -20.40
C LEU A 437 1.47 17.01 -21.24
N THR A 438 0.23 16.86 -21.71
CA THR A 438 -0.49 17.88 -22.50
C THR A 438 -1.74 18.36 -21.77
N ASN A 439 -2.34 19.46 -22.23
CA ASN A 439 -3.62 19.94 -21.68
C ASN A 439 -4.75 18.92 -21.90
N ALA A 440 -4.70 18.13 -22.96
CA ALA A 440 -5.65 17.03 -23.17
C ALA A 440 -5.49 15.93 -22.10
N ASP A 441 -4.25 15.61 -21.72
CA ASP A 441 -3.98 14.64 -20.64
C ASP A 441 -4.46 15.17 -19.28
N VAL A 442 -4.29 16.46 -19.01
CA VAL A 442 -4.83 17.10 -17.79
C VAL A 442 -6.35 17.01 -17.76
N ALA A 443 -7.02 17.33 -18.86
CA ALA A 443 -8.48 17.24 -19.00
C ALA A 443 -8.99 15.80 -18.85
N LEU A 444 -8.20 14.81 -19.28
CA LEU A 444 -8.53 13.39 -19.20
C LEU A 444 -8.36 12.83 -17.77
N ALA A 445 -7.26 13.18 -17.09
CA ALA A 445 -6.83 12.47 -15.91
C ALA A 445 -7.00 13.26 -14.59
N ILE A 446 -6.78 14.56 -14.59
CA ILE A 446 -6.80 15.38 -13.37
C ILE A 446 -8.13 16.11 -13.19
N ASP A 447 -8.65 16.73 -14.24
CA ASP A 447 -9.89 17.50 -14.16
C ASP A 447 -11.10 16.69 -13.66
N PRO A 448 -11.30 15.41 -14.04
CA PRO A 448 -12.39 14.59 -13.49
C PRO A 448 -12.26 14.34 -11.98
N ILE A 449 -11.03 14.14 -11.47
CA ILE A 449 -10.77 13.93 -10.03
C ILE A 449 -11.18 15.16 -9.25
N ARG A 450 -10.80 16.36 -9.70
CA ARG A 450 -11.17 17.64 -9.10
C ARG A 450 -12.67 17.92 -9.22
N ALA A 451 -13.24 17.69 -10.40
CA ALA A 451 -14.66 17.92 -10.66
C ALA A 451 -15.59 17.08 -9.76
N ARG A 452 -15.21 15.82 -9.45
CA ARG A 452 -15.97 14.93 -8.56
C ARG A 452 -16.29 15.58 -7.21
N VAL A 453 -15.39 16.40 -6.69
CA VAL A 453 -15.52 17.05 -5.37
C VAL A 453 -15.84 18.55 -5.48
N GLY A 454 -16.15 19.05 -6.68
CA GLY A 454 -16.48 20.45 -6.89
C GLY A 454 -15.28 21.40 -6.90
N MET A 455 -14.06 20.88 -7.00
CA MET A 455 -12.87 21.72 -7.18
C MET A 455 -12.78 22.24 -8.62
N PRO A 456 -12.22 23.46 -8.82
CA PRO A 456 -11.91 23.97 -10.14
C PRO A 456 -10.99 23.01 -10.91
N LYS A 457 -11.21 22.93 -12.21
CA LYS A 457 -10.31 22.20 -13.11
C LYS A 457 -8.89 22.74 -13.02
N MET A 458 -7.91 21.89 -13.18
CA MET A 458 -6.53 22.32 -13.43
C MET A 458 -6.44 23.01 -14.81
N GLY A 459 -7.17 22.49 -15.79
CA GLY A 459 -7.45 23.07 -17.11
C GLY A 459 -6.26 23.08 -18.08
N SER A 460 -5.05 23.23 -17.60
CA SER A 460 -3.83 23.25 -18.40
C SER A 460 -2.63 22.69 -17.64
N VAL A 461 -1.59 22.32 -18.36
CA VAL A 461 -0.31 21.91 -17.76
C VAL A 461 0.27 23.09 -16.98
N PRO A 462 0.54 22.92 -15.66
CA PRO A 462 1.17 23.94 -14.84
C PRO A 462 2.55 24.35 -15.36
N THR A 463 2.81 25.65 -15.42
CA THR A 463 4.11 26.21 -15.83
C THR A 463 4.82 26.97 -14.73
N ALA A 464 4.09 27.45 -13.72
CA ALA A 464 4.64 28.12 -12.55
C ALA A 464 4.86 27.10 -11.42
N VAL A 465 6.09 27.04 -10.91
CA VAL A 465 6.44 26.17 -9.77
C VAL A 465 5.84 26.75 -8.49
N ASP A 466 5.13 25.92 -7.73
CA ASP A 466 4.69 26.26 -6.38
C ASP A 466 5.88 26.15 -5.42
N PRO A 467 6.29 27.25 -4.74
CA PRO A 467 7.46 27.26 -3.85
C PRO A 467 7.34 26.29 -2.67
N LEU A 468 6.11 26.07 -2.15
CA LEU A 468 5.88 25.15 -1.05
C LEU A 468 6.05 23.70 -1.50
N MET A 469 5.56 23.35 -2.68
CA MET A 469 5.73 22.01 -3.23
C MET A 469 7.19 21.74 -3.62
N GLU A 470 7.90 22.72 -4.17
CA GLU A 470 9.34 22.61 -4.43
C GLU A 470 10.13 22.34 -3.14
N LYS A 471 9.78 23.03 -2.05
CA LYS A 471 10.37 22.79 -0.72
C LYS A 471 10.04 21.40 -0.18
N TYR A 472 8.84 20.88 -0.46
CA TYR A 472 8.41 19.56 -0.01
C TYR A 472 9.02 18.41 -0.83
N TYR A 473 9.36 18.67 -2.09
CA TYR A 473 9.91 17.71 -3.03
C TYR A 473 11.18 18.23 -3.71
N PRO A 474 12.25 18.50 -2.93
CA PRO A 474 13.46 19.17 -3.45
C PRO A 474 14.24 18.31 -4.48
N ASN A 475 13.98 17.00 -4.54
CA ASN A 475 14.58 16.13 -5.54
C ASN A 475 13.80 16.08 -6.87
N ALA A 476 12.61 16.70 -6.93
CA ALA A 476 11.81 16.73 -8.16
C ALA A 476 12.60 17.41 -9.30
N LYS A 477 12.60 16.79 -10.46
CA LYS A 477 13.35 17.27 -11.63
C LYS A 477 12.68 16.81 -12.95
N GLY A 478 12.79 17.63 -13.99
CA GLY A 478 12.27 17.33 -15.32
C GLY A 478 11.88 18.60 -16.06
N SER A 479 11.61 18.47 -17.34
CA SER A 479 11.20 19.61 -18.20
C SER A 479 9.83 20.19 -17.82
N GLN A 480 8.99 19.40 -17.14
CA GLN A 480 7.67 19.80 -16.64
C GLN A 480 7.63 19.80 -15.10
N LEU A 481 8.64 20.38 -14.44
CA LEU A 481 8.77 20.39 -12.99
C LEU A 481 7.49 20.89 -12.28
N ALA A 482 6.90 21.98 -12.73
CA ALA A 482 5.68 22.53 -12.14
C ALA A 482 4.51 21.52 -12.19
N ALA A 483 4.37 20.80 -13.30
CA ALA A 483 3.35 19.76 -13.45
C ALA A 483 3.64 18.55 -12.55
N ILE A 484 4.90 18.10 -12.47
CA ILE A 484 5.30 17.01 -11.57
C ILE A 484 4.91 17.34 -10.13
N LEU A 485 5.22 18.53 -9.66
CA LEU A 485 4.93 18.96 -8.29
C LEU A 485 3.42 19.04 -8.02
N GLU A 486 2.65 19.57 -8.98
CA GLU A 486 1.19 19.68 -8.82
C GLU A 486 0.50 18.29 -8.89
N ILE A 487 0.99 17.37 -9.71
CA ILE A 487 0.48 15.99 -9.74
C ILE A 487 0.83 15.25 -8.45
N ARG A 488 2.02 15.46 -7.86
CA ARG A 488 2.36 14.93 -6.54
C ARG A 488 1.44 15.46 -5.45
N ARG A 489 1.06 16.74 -5.50
CA ARG A 489 0.03 17.34 -4.64
C ARG A 489 -1.30 16.61 -4.80
N GLU A 490 -1.79 16.53 -6.04
CA GLU A 490 -3.09 15.90 -6.35
C GLU A 490 -3.11 14.42 -5.90
N ARG A 491 -2.03 13.69 -6.17
CA ARG A 491 -1.86 12.30 -5.73
C ARG A 491 -1.87 12.16 -4.21
N THR A 492 -1.18 13.05 -3.49
CA THR A 492 -1.14 13.05 -2.02
C THR A 492 -2.52 13.25 -1.42
N VAL A 493 -3.31 14.19 -1.96
CA VAL A 493 -4.67 14.50 -1.51
C VAL A 493 -5.64 13.37 -1.86
N GLU A 494 -5.60 12.90 -3.10
CA GLU A 494 -6.55 11.91 -3.62
C GLU A 494 -6.35 10.53 -3.00
N LEU A 495 -5.11 10.06 -2.88
CA LEU A 495 -4.77 8.72 -2.40
C LEU A 495 -4.41 8.69 -0.90
N ALA A 496 -4.83 9.70 -0.14
CA ALA A 496 -4.57 9.79 1.29
C ALA A 496 -5.00 8.51 2.03
N SER A 497 -4.14 7.97 2.88
CA SER A 497 -4.38 6.77 3.70
C SER A 497 -4.72 5.49 2.90
N GLU A 498 -4.28 5.38 1.64
CA GLU A 498 -4.50 4.19 0.80
C GLU A 498 -3.21 3.36 0.57
N GLY A 499 -2.19 3.52 1.43
CA GLY A 499 -0.96 2.73 1.37
C GLY A 499 0.05 3.14 0.29
N PHE A 500 -0.09 4.32 -0.31
CA PHE A 500 0.80 4.78 -1.37
C PHE A 500 1.93 5.67 -0.89
N ARG A 501 1.69 6.49 0.13
CA ARG A 501 2.56 7.62 0.47
C ARG A 501 4.00 7.24 0.77
N GLN A 502 4.23 6.22 1.59
CA GLN A 502 5.59 5.76 1.91
C GLN A 502 6.36 5.37 0.65
N TRP A 503 5.72 4.60 -0.24
CA TRP A 503 6.33 4.14 -1.48
C TRP A 503 6.56 5.27 -2.46
N ASP A 504 5.69 6.26 -2.51
CA ASP A 504 5.84 7.48 -3.29
C ASP A 504 7.08 8.27 -2.81
N MET A 505 7.24 8.46 -1.50
CA MET A 505 8.38 9.16 -0.93
C MET A 505 9.71 8.42 -1.20
N LEU A 506 9.71 7.07 -1.12
CA LEU A 506 10.88 6.26 -1.41
C LEU A 506 11.27 6.32 -2.90
N ARG A 507 10.30 6.18 -3.82
CA ARG A 507 10.58 6.22 -5.26
C ARG A 507 10.96 7.61 -5.78
N TRP A 508 10.48 8.68 -5.14
CA TRP A 508 10.85 10.08 -5.46
C TRP A 508 12.17 10.53 -4.81
N LYS A 509 12.82 9.65 -4.03
CA LYS A 509 14.01 9.96 -3.24
C LYS A 509 13.78 11.06 -2.21
N GLU A 510 12.60 11.08 -1.60
CA GLU A 510 12.20 12.03 -0.56
C GLU A 510 12.10 11.37 0.82
N GLY A 511 12.77 10.23 1.01
CA GLY A 511 12.68 9.39 2.20
C GLY A 511 13.02 10.10 3.51
N LYS A 512 13.89 11.09 3.50
CA LYS A 512 14.25 11.89 4.69
C LYS A 512 13.05 12.53 5.40
N TRP A 513 11.94 12.74 4.68
CA TRP A 513 10.72 13.31 5.24
C TRP A 513 9.84 12.27 5.95
N ILE A 514 10.07 10.97 5.74
CA ILE A 514 9.38 9.89 6.45
C ILE A 514 9.73 9.95 7.94
N THR A 515 10.97 10.34 8.27
CA THR A 515 11.38 10.59 9.64
C THR A 515 11.11 12.04 10.00
N PRO A 516 10.58 12.34 11.19
CA PRO A 516 10.28 13.72 11.59
C PRO A 516 11.52 14.50 12.06
N ALA A 517 12.73 14.03 11.76
CA ALA A 517 13.98 14.72 12.16
C ALA A 517 14.06 16.15 11.62
N ALA A 518 13.64 16.37 10.38
CA ALA A 518 13.68 17.68 9.73
C ALA A 518 12.69 18.70 10.36
N THR A 519 11.61 18.22 10.98
CA THR A 519 10.56 19.04 11.61
C THR A 519 10.58 18.97 13.13
N LYS A 520 11.56 18.28 13.73
CA LYS A 520 11.65 18.05 15.18
C LYS A 520 10.36 17.46 15.78
N GLY A 521 9.82 16.45 15.14
CA GLY A 521 8.56 15.80 15.49
C GLY A 521 7.48 15.99 14.41
N PHE A 522 6.38 15.28 14.57
CA PHE A 522 5.21 15.43 13.68
C PHE A 522 4.35 16.60 14.16
N GLN A 523 4.18 17.60 13.30
CA GLN A 523 3.40 18.80 13.61
C GLN A 523 1.91 18.58 13.30
N GLY A 524 1.06 19.09 14.20
CA GLY A 524 -0.39 19.17 14.10
C GLY A 524 -0.90 20.61 14.04
N ILE A 525 -2.03 20.89 14.67
CA ILE A 525 -2.67 22.20 14.64
C ILE A 525 -1.82 23.27 15.32
N TYR A 526 -2.00 24.53 14.88
CA TYR A 526 -1.31 25.69 15.42
C TYR A 526 -2.04 26.25 16.65
N PHE A 527 -1.26 26.65 17.67
CA PHE A 527 -1.73 27.36 18.84
C PHE A 527 -0.92 28.64 19.08
N PRO A 528 -1.57 29.78 19.29
CA PRO A 528 -0.89 31.06 19.54
C PRO A 528 -0.28 31.15 20.95
N GLY A 529 -0.49 30.14 21.81
CA GLY A 529 0.05 30.09 23.16
C GLY A 529 -0.53 28.97 24.00
N LEU A 530 -0.28 29.03 25.32
CA LEU A 530 -0.96 28.19 26.31
C LEU A 530 -2.34 28.76 26.62
N GLY A 531 -3.30 27.94 27.02
CA GLY A 531 -4.65 28.35 27.38
C GLY A 531 -5.75 27.44 26.84
N GLU A 532 -6.98 27.92 26.90
CA GLU A 532 -8.17 27.23 26.41
C GLU A 532 -8.50 27.69 24.98
N TYR A 533 -8.99 26.76 24.17
CA TYR A 533 -9.35 27.03 22.79
C TYR A 533 -10.68 26.39 22.41
N ASP A 534 -11.56 27.16 21.82
CA ASP A 534 -12.74 26.79 21.06
C ASP A 534 -12.26 26.61 19.59
N LEU A 535 -12.03 25.37 19.18
CA LEU A 535 -11.39 25.06 17.90
C LEU A 535 -12.36 25.12 16.72
N ASP A 536 -13.63 24.83 16.95
CA ASP A 536 -14.66 24.80 15.90
C ASP A 536 -15.59 26.01 15.93
N LYS A 537 -15.40 26.89 16.91
CA LYS A 537 -16.17 28.13 17.12
C LYS A 537 -17.66 27.88 17.44
N ASP A 538 -17.96 26.80 18.18
CA ASP A 538 -19.30 26.49 18.65
C ASP A 538 -19.67 27.19 19.99
N GLY A 539 -18.71 27.85 20.60
CA GLY A 539 -18.83 28.55 21.89
C GLY A 539 -18.46 27.72 23.11
N LYS A 540 -17.95 26.52 22.92
CA LYS A 540 -17.43 25.63 23.98
C LYS A 540 -15.93 25.48 23.83
N MET A 541 -15.22 25.29 24.97
CA MET A 541 -13.80 25.02 24.94
C MET A 541 -13.55 23.56 24.56
N ASP A 542 -12.77 23.35 23.50
CA ASP A 542 -12.40 22.01 23.00
C ASP A 542 -11.15 21.47 23.66
N VAL A 543 -10.16 22.31 23.93
CA VAL A 543 -8.85 21.89 24.38
C VAL A 543 -8.23 22.88 25.35
N TYR A 544 -7.47 22.38 26.31
CA TYR A 544 -6.68 23.19 27.26
C TYR A 544 -5.21 22.79 27.23
N LEU A 545 -4.36 23.74 26.82
CA LEU A 545 -2.90 23.59 26.81
C LEU A 545 -2.33 24.25 28.08
N TYR A 546 -1.58 23.49 28.86
CA TYR A 546 -0.94 23.98 30.07
C TYR A 546 0.51 23.47 30.20
N LYS A 547 1.27 24.09 31.12
CA LYS A 547 2.64 23.67 31.43
C LYS A 547 2.83 23.71 32.95
N GLY A 548 3.26 22.59 33.52
CA GLY A 548 3.42 22.46 34.97
C GLY A 548 2.06 22.35 35.70
N THR A 549 1.72 23.33 36.56
CA THR A 549 0.47 23.26 37.33
C THR A 549 -0.75 23.53 36.46
N LYS A 550 -1.68 22.58 36.45
CA LYS A 550 -2.93 22.66 35.73
C LYS A 550 -3.86 23.70 36.38
N GLY A 551 -4.36 24.63 35.59
CA GLY A 551 -5.37 25.62 36.00
C GLY A 551 -6.80 25.07 35.91
N THR A 552 -7.78 25.97 36.19
CA THR A 552 -9.20 25.68 35.98
C THR A 552 -9.55 25.88 34.52
N THR A 553 -10.34 24.99 33.95
CA THR A 553 -10.75 24.95 32.55
C THR A 553 -12.15 24.37 32.38
N THR A 554 -12.87 24.74 31.33
CA THR A 554 -14.14 24.14 30.92
C THR A 554 -13.97 23.11 29.81
N ALA A 555 -12.76 23.00 29.23
CA ALA A 555 -12.46 21.97 28.23
C ALA A 555 -12.59 20.55 28.83
N PRO A 556 -12.99 19.55 28.03
CA PRO A 556 -13.09 18.16 28.48
C PRO A 556 -11.75 17.64 29.02
N GLU A 557 -11.78 16.81 30.06
CA GLU A 557 -10.57 16.34 30.73
C GLU A 557 -9.64 15.54 29.80
N TYR A 558 -10.20 14.76 28.87
CA TYR A 558 -9.45 14.02 27.87
C TYR A 558 -8.75 14.91 26.83
N ASN A 559 -9.04 16.20 26.82
CA ASN A 559 -8.44 17.23 25.96
C ASN A 559 -7.52 18.18 26.72
N HIS A 560 -7.06 17.82 27.93
CA HIS A 560 -6.05 18.57 28.64
C HIS A 560 -4.65 18.10 28.23
N ILE A 561 -3.88 18.99 27.63
CA ILE A 561 -2.57 18.69 27.05
C ILE A 561 -1.48 19.40 27.83
N GLU A 562 -0.63 18.62 28.51
CA GLU A 562 0.55 19.15 29.17
C GLU A 562 1.70 19.35 28.17
N ILE A 563 2.18 20.58 28.04
CA ILE A 563 3.30 20.95 27.19
C ILE A 563 4.61 20.81 27.97
N GLY A 564 5.57 20.05 27.42
CA GLY A 564 6.87 19.81 28.01
C GLY A 564 7.23 18.31 28.20
N GLY A 565 6.27 17.41 27.97
CA GLY A 565 6.45 15.96 27.91
C GLY A 565 6.48 15.45 26.48
N ASN A 566 5.54 14.55 26.14
CA ASN A 566 5.35 14.04 24.78
C ASN A 566 4.89 15.13 23.80
N TYR A 567 4.21 16.15 24.32
CA TYR A 567 3.74 17.30 23.56
C TYR A 567 4.65 18.50 23.75
N THR A 568 4.99 19.15 22.65
CA THR A 568 5.68 20.44 22.63
C THR A 568 5.00 21.38 21.65
N LEU A 569 5.24 22.68 21.79
CA LEU A 569 4.91 23.67 20.76
C LEU A 569 6.18 23.99 19.98
N SER A 570 6.08 24.14 18.66
CA SER A 570 7.26 24.26 17.77
C SER A 570 8.17 25.43 18.12
N ASN A 571 7.64 26.51 18.74
CA ASN A 571 8.39 27.68 19.19
C ASN A 571 8.54 27.75 20.73
N GLY A 572 8.25 26.65 21.43
CA GLY A 572 8.35 26.54 22.88
C GLY A 572 7.06 26.87 23.64
N ASN A 573 6.53 28.09 23.50
CA ASN A 573 5.29 28.52 24.15
C ASN A 573 4.13 28.81 23.19
N ASP A 574 4.39 28.77 21.89
CA ASP A 574 3.43 28.91 20.80
C ASP A 574 3.85 28.05 19.61
N GLY A 575 3.04 28.03 18.56
CA GLY A 575 3.35 27.34 17.32
C GLY A 575 2.55 26.06 17.12
N PHE A 576 3.05 25.18 16.29
CA PHE A 576 2.40 23.92 15.97
C PHE A 576 2.55 22.92 17.13
N LEU A 577 1.45 22.28 17.51
CA LEU A 577 1.46 21.18 18.47
C LEU A 577 2.27 20.03 17.84
N THR A 578 3.33 19.63 18.53
CA THR A 578 4.27 18.64 18.03
C THR A 578 4.31 17.43 18.96
N TYR A 579 4.19 16.25 18.40
CA TYR A 579 4.32 14.98 19.10
C TYR A 579 5.60 14.29 18.65
N TYR A 580 6.23 13.50 19.52
CA TYR A 580 7.52 12.85 19.29
C TYR A 580 8.72 13.79 19.06
N ALA A 581 8.68 15.03 19.55
CA ALA A 581 9.77 15.99 19.35
C ALA A 581 11.11 15.57 19.97
N ALA A 582 11.08 14.75 21.03
CA ALA A 582 12.26 14.29 21.77
C ALA A 582 12.86 12.98 21.22
N GLU A 583 12.20 12.29 20.31
CA GLU A 583 12.68 11.02 19.77
C GLU A 583 13.91 11.22 18.86
N PRO A 584 14.92 10.34 18.95
CA PRO A 584 16.12 10.43 18.11
C PRO A 584 15.85 9.82 16.74
N TYR A 585 15.35 10.63 15.83
CA TYR A 585 15.09 10.20 14.45
C TYR A 585 16.35 10.20 13.61
N LYS A 586 16.48 9.21 12.73
CA LYS A 586 17.59 9.09 11.80
C LYS A 586 17.07 8.68 10.42
N TRP A 587 17.65 9.28 9.40
CA TRP A 587 17.48 8.85 8.02
C TRP A 587 18.87 8.77 7.39
N ASN A 588 19.19 7.63 6.78
CA ASN A 588 20.41 7.44 6.04
C ASN A 588 20.09 7.33 4.54
N GLU A 589 20.50 8.36 3.77
CA GLU A 589 20.25 8.44 2.33
C GLU A 589 20.89 7.31 1.52
N ASP A 590 21.94 6.70 2.02
CA ASP A 590 22.68 5.62 1.35
C ASP A 590 22.18 4.22 1.77
N GLN A 591 21.12 4.15 2.61
CA GLN A 591 20.69 2.90 3.23
C GLN A 591 19.16 2.71 3.22
N ASP A 592 18.38 3.70 3.68
CA ASP A 592 17.02 3.49 4.17
C ASP A 592 15.96 3.38 3.07
N TYR A 593 16.32 3.54 1.81
CA TYR A 593 15.42 3.35 0.66
C TYR A 593 15.04 1.89 0.39
N LEU A 594 15.85 0.94 0.86
CA LEU A 594 15.57 -0.49 0.77
C LEU A 594 15.69 -1.16 2.14
N TRP A 595 14.92 -2.21 2.35
CA TRP A 595 15.04 -3.04 3.56
C TRP A 595 16.32 -3.89 3.50
N PRO A 596 16.94 -4.16 4.66
CA PRO A 596 18.06 -5.11 4.69
C PRO A 596 17.58 -6.50 4.29
N ILE A 597 18.43 -7.22 3.57
CA ILE A 597 18.24 -8.65 3.38
C ILE A 597 18.46 -9.34 4.74
N PRO A 598 17.52 -10.18 5.22
CA PRO A 598 17.62 -10.80 6.53
C PRO A 598 18.90 -11.62 6.68
N ALA A 599 19.59 -11.46 7.81
CA ALA A 599 20.89 -12.06 8.05
C ALA A 599 20.86 -13.61 8.00
N ASP A 600 19.79 -14.23 8.50
CA ASP A 600 19.60 -15.68 8.45
C ASP A 600 19.44 -16.20 7.01
N GLN A 601 18.77 -15.46 6.13
CA GLN A 601 18.65 -15.83 4.72
C GLN A 601 19.99 -15.76 4.00
N ARG A 602 20.79 -14.74 4.31
CA ARG A 602 22.14 -14.63 3.79
C ARG A 602 23.06 -15.75 4.33
N GLN A 603 22.92 -16.10 5.60
CA GLN A 603 23.66 -17.19 6.22
C GLN A 603 23.32 -18.56 5.62
N ILE A 604 22.03 -18.86 5.46
CA ILE A 604 21.56 -20.15 4.87
C ILE A 604 22.05 -20.30 3.43
N THR A 605 22.12 -19.22 2.67
CA THR A 605 22.62 -19.21 1.29
C THR A 605 24.13 -19.01 1.19
N ASN A 606 24.90 -19.11 2.30
CA ASN A 606 26.33 -18.87 2.33
C ASN A 606 26.74 -17.52 1.69
N GLY A 607 25.94 -16.49 1.86
CA GLY A 607 26.15 -15.17 1.31
C GLY A 607 25.83 -15.02 -0.18
N ALA A 608 25.25 -16.02 -0.84
CA ALA A 608 24.80 -15.89 -2.24
C ALA A 608 23.83 -14.72 -2.43
N LEU A 609 22.95 -14.48 -1.44
CA LEU A 609 22.15 -13.28 -1.37
C LEU A 609 23.04 -12.12 -0.85
N SER A 610 23.47 -11.21 -1.72
CA SER A 610 24.19 -10.00 -1.34
C SER A 610 23.34 -9.09 -0.43
N GLN A 611 23.97 -8.24 0.39
CA GLN A 611 23.24 -7.25 1.20
C GLN A 611 22.90 -6.01 0.38
N ASN A 612 21.86 -5.26 0.80
CA ASN A 612 21.52 -3.97 0.20
C ASN A 612 22.52 -2.87 0.61
N PRO A 613 22.66 -1.81 -0.19
CA PRO A 613 23.56 -0.70 0.10
C PRO A 613 23.40 -0.16 1.53
N GLY A 614 24.51 0.20 2.14
CA GLY A 614 24.57 0.78 3.49
C GLY A 614 24.30 -0.20 4.65
N TRP A 615 23.78 -1.39 4.41
CA TRP A 615 23.49 -2.38 5.45
C TRP A 615 24.66 -3.31 5.71
N VAL A 616 24.98 -3.51 6.99
CA VAL A 616 26.07 -4.39 7.44
C VAL A 616 25.52 -5.40 8.45
N ASP A 617 25.76 -6.69 8.21
CA ASP A 617 25.31 -7.80 9.07
C ASP A 617 26.44 -8.75 9.49
N GLY A 618 27.70 -8.45 9.12
CA GLY A 618 28.87 -9.27 9.42
C GLY A 618 29.01 -10.54 8.59
N ILE A 619 28.11 -10.78 7.62
CA ILE A 619 28.18 -11.92 6.71
C ILE A 619 28.89 -11.46 5.44
N THR A 620 30.05 -12.03 5.19
CA THR A 620 30.84 -11.70 4.00
C THR A 620 30.40 -12.58 2.82
N LYS A 621 30.19 -11.93 1.72
CA LYS A 621 30.48 -12.42 0.40
C LYS A 621 30.68 -11.39 -0.53
#